data_1b234a666830d3ad29f91c8f7429c0c5
#
_entry.id   1b234a666830d3ad29f91c8f7429c0c5
#
_cell.length_a   1.000
_cell.length_b   1.000
_cell.length_c   1.000
_cell.angle_alpha   90.00
_cell.angle_beta   90.00
_cell.angle_gamma   90.00
#
_symmetry.space_group_name_H-M   'P 1'
#
loop_
_entity.id
_entity.type
_entity.pdbx_description
1 polymer ?
#
loop_
_entity_poly.entity_id
_entity_poly.type
_entity_poly.pdbx_seq_one_letter_code
_entity_poly.pdbx_strand_id
1 'polypeptide(L)'
;MTFDIAFMSFGAALLVGRLLYGLLHFNEFGLNILKYILVNGYPGISPIGMVIGGIGTMYIVCQQKKLKFDEFSDYIVPSLFIFTLSTELGAFIAGVEPGILWKWFRHPVALYKALVLGVGALISIRMFYNVRKEKIEKGALLFFFFGLYSLTYVVFHYLKDKRALLTESPFELWLFSILLLTSCFYFVYYFRVLMISSIRNFINLKTNYVKQIVKNISRKTKKHSGGGTEKSYYSR
;
A
#
# COMPACT_ATOMS: atom_id res chain seq x y z
N MET A 1 10.10 21.78 -6.25
CA MET A 1 10.90 20.56 -5.92
C MET A 1 10.04 19.29 -5.84
N THR A 2 9.01 19.19 -5.00
CA THR A 2 8.12 18.00 -4.92
C THR A 2 7.34 17.79 -6.22
N PHE A 3 6.84 18.87 -6.79
CA PHE A 3 6.13 18.85 -8.08
C PHE A 3 7.01 18.35 -9.21
N ASP A 4 8.27 18.77 -9.27
CA ASP A 4 9.21 18.36 -10.33
C ASP A 4 9.46 16.86 -10.30
N ILE A 5 9.63 16.29 -9.10
CA ILE A 5 9.82 14.83 -8.93
C ILE A 5 8.58 14.08 -9.39
N ALA A 6 7.39 14.52 -8.98
CA ALA A 6 6.14 13.91 -9.38
C ALA A 6 5.94 13.98 -10.91
N PHE A 7 6.23 15.13 -11.52
CA PHE A 7 6.11 15.33 -12.96
C PHE A 7 7.10 14.48 -13.75
N MET A 8 8.38 14.44 -13.33
CA MET A 8 9.39 13.57 -13.96
C MET A 8 9.02 12.09 -13.83
N SER A 9 8.55 11.66 -12.64
CA SER A 9 8.14 10.27 -12.42
C SER A 9 6.91 9.90 -13.26
N PHE A 10 5.95 10.82 -13.41
CA PHE A 10 4.78 10.61 -14.26
C PHE A 10 5.17 10.50 -15.74
N GLY A 11 6.03 11.41 -16.24
CA GLY A 11 6.54 11.34 -17.61
C GLY A 11 7.28 10.03 -17.89
N ALA A 12 8.16 9.62 -16.96
CA ALA A 12 8.86 8.35 -17.08
C ALA A 12 7.91 7.13 -16.99
N ALA A 13 6.88 7.19 -16.15
CA ALA A 13 5.85 6.15 -16.08
C ALA A 13 5.17 5.96 -17.45
N LEU A 14 4.75 7.04 -18.10
CA LEU A 14 4.12 6.97 -19.42
C LEU A 14 5.08 6.42 -20.47
N LEU A 15 6.33 6.88 -20.50
CA LEU A 15 7.34 6.40 -21.47
C LEU A 15 7.66 4.92 -21.29
N VAL A 16 7.98 4.50 -20.06
CA VAL A 16 8.31 3.10 -19.78
C VAL A 16 7.09 2.20 -19.96
N GLY A 17 5.90 2.67 -19.55
CA GLY A 17 4.65 1.96 -19.78
C GLY A 17 4.39 1.73 -21.26
N ARG A 18 4.66 2.73 -22.09
CA ARG A 18 4.50 2.63 -23.55
C ARG A 18 5.52 1.70 -24.18
N LEU A 19 6.79 1.84 -23.81
CA LEU A 19 7.86 0.99 -24.30
C LEU A 19 7.63 -0.48 -23.93
N LEU A 20 7.26 -0.75 -22.68
CA LEU A 20 7.00 -2.11 -22.23
C LEU A 20 5.77 -2.71 -22.93
N TYR A 21 4.70 -1.93 -23.14
CA TYR A 21 3.54 -2.39 -23.90
C TYR A 21 3.94 -2.81 -25.33
N GLY A 22 4.70 -1.96 -26.03
CA GLY A 22 5.18 -2.28 -27.38
C GLY A 22 6.12 -3.49 -27.42
N LEU A 23 6.93 -3.71 -26.39
CA LEU A 23 7.76 -4.91 -26.28
C LEU A 23 6.94 -6.18 -26.05
N LEU A 24 5.92 -6.11 -25.20
CA LEU A 24 5.01 -7.24 -24.94
C LEU A 24 4.15 -7.59 -26.16
N HIS A 25 3.85 -6.60 -27.02
CA HIS A 25 3.09 -6.76 -28.27
C HIS A 25 3.99 -6.56 -29.50
N PHE A 26 5.21 -7.09 -29.43
CA PHE A 26 6.21 -6.89 -30.49
C PHE A 26 5.75 -7.33 -31.87
N ASN A 27 4.89 -8.35 -31.95
CA ASN A 27 4.30 -8.82 -33.22
C ASN A 27 3.49 -7.74 -33.94
N GLU A 28 2.86 -6.80 -33.20
CA GLU A 28 2.08 -5.70 -33.76
C GLU A 28 2.93 -4.45 -33.98
N PHE A 29 3.84 -4.17 -33.06
CA PHE A 29 4.65 -2.97 -33.05
C PHE A 29 5.89 -3.09 -33.93
N GLY A 30 6.59 -4.23 -33.87
CA GLY A 30 7.88 -4.44 -34.54
C GLY A 30 8.93 -3.41 -34.13
N LEU A 31 9.83 -3.06 -35.04
CA LEU A 31 10.87 -2.03 -34.84
C LEU A 31 10.42 -0.64 -35.32
N ASN A 32 9.14 -0.43 -35.57
CA ASN A 32 8.64 0.84 -36.10
C ASN A 32 8.46 1.86 -34.96
N ILE A 33 9.43 2.76 -34.79
CA ILE A 33 9.46 3.81 -33.74
C ILE A 33 8.20 4.66 -33.74
N LEU A 34 7.59 4.91 -34.91
CA LEU A 34 6.36 5.72 -35.00
C LEU A 34 5.20 5.08 -34.24
N LYS A 35 5.09 3.76 -34.22
CA LYS A 35 4.05 3.05 -33.47
C LYS A 35 4.18 3.23 -31.96
N TYR A 36 5.42 3.40 -31.45
CA TYR A 36 5.68 3.67 -30.04
C TYR A 36 5.30 5.10 -29.64
N ILE A 37 5.36 6.05 -30.57
CA ILE A 37 5.06 7.47 -30.33
C ILE A 37 3.57 7.76 -30.53
N LEU A 38 2.95 7.19 -31.59
CA LEU A 38 1.57 7.45 -31.97
C LEU A 38 0.59 6.66 -31.12
N VAL A 39 0.18 7.20 -29.97
CA VAL A 39 -0.78 6.57 -29.06
C VAL A 39 -2.17 6.47 -29.67
N ASN A 40 -2.59 7.45 -30.48
CA ASN A 40 -3.93 7.46 -31.09
C ASN A 40 -4.12 6.40 -32.16
N GLY A 41 -3.06 6.01 -32.87
CA GLY A 41 -3.13 4.96 -33.89
C GLY A 41 -2.92 3.54 -33.36
N TYR A 42 -2.19 3.43 -32.28
CA TYR A 42 -1.84 2.16 -31.62
C TYR A 42 -2.05 2.31 -30.12
N PRO A 43 -3.29 2.20 -29.62
CA PRO A 43 -3.57 2.40 -28.20
C PRO A 43 -2.98 1.28 -27.37
N GLY A 44 -2.59 1.61 -26.14
CA GLY A 44 -2.11 0.66 -25.14
C GLY A 44 -0.91 1.18 -24.37
N ILE A 45 -0.96 1.02 -23.06
CA ILE A 45 0.13 1.35 -22.10
C ILE A 45 0.14 0.21 -21.08
N SER A 46 1.31 -0.36 -20.82
CA SER A 46 1.47 -1.39 -19.80
C SER A 46 1.37 -0.80 -18.40
N PRO A 47 0.39 -1.20 -17.57
CA PRO A 47 0.27 -0.74 -16.19
C PRO A 47 1.51 -1.06 -15.36
N ILE A 48 2.09 -2.25 -15.55
CA ILE A 48 3.32 -2.63 -14.83
C ILE A 48 4.53 -1.80 -15.28
N GLY A 49 4.59 -1.45 -16.56
CA GLY A 49 5.62 -0.56 -17.10
C GLY A 49 5.51 0.85 -16.49
N MET A 50 4.29 1.34 -16.28
CA MET A 50 4.05 2.61 -15.57
C MET A 50 4.54 2.55 -14.12
N VAL A 51 4.27 1.46 -13.41
CA VAL A 51 4.73 1.25 -12.03
C VAL A 51 6.27 1.25 -11.98
N ILE A 52 6.91 0.46 -12.84
CA ILE A 52 8.40 0.36 -12.88
C ILE A 52 9.01 1.72 -13.23
N GLY A 53 8.53 2.38 -14.29
CA GLY A 53 9.05 3.66 -14.75
C GLY A 53 8.83 4.78 -13.72
N GLY A 54 7.65 4.88 -13.15
CA GLY A 54 7.29 5.92 -12.19
C GLY A 54 8.08 5.78 -10.88
N ILE A 55 8.10 4.59 -10.31
CA ILE A 55 8.79 4.34 -9.03
C ILE A 55 10.30 4.35 -9.20
N GLY A 56 10.81 3.73 -10.27
CA GLY A 56 12.24 3.73 -10.55
C GLY A 56 12.77 5.15 -10.69
N THR A 57 12.09 6.01 -11.45
CA THR A 57 12.47 7.42 -11.60
C THR A 57 12.33 8.17 -10.29
N MET A 58 11.24 7.98 -9.55
CA MET A 58 11.05 8.60 -8.25
C MET A 58 12.17 8.23 -7.28
N TYR A 59 12.56 6.95 -7.24
CA TYR A 59 13.66 6.47 -6.41
C TYR A 59 14.99 7.13 -6.79
N ILE A 60 15.34 7.14 -8.09
CA ILE A 60 16.60 7.73 -8.60
C ILE A 60 16.65 9.23 -8.26
N VAL A 61 15.57 9.97 -8.52
CA VAL A 61 15.54 11.41 -8.27
C VAL A 61 15.57 11.73 -6.76
N CYS A 62 14.91 10.94 -5.91
CA CYS A 62 15.00 11.07 -4.47
C CYS A 62 16.46 10.87 -3.99
N GLN A 63 17.16 9.86 -4.50
CA GLN A 63 18.56 9.63 -4.18
C GLN A 63 19.46 10.80 -4.61
N GLN A 64 19.29 11.30 -5.83
CA GLN A 64 20.05 12.46 -6.33
C GLN A 64 19.84 13.72 -5.47
N LYS A 65 18.61 13.92 -5.00
CA LYS A 65 18.23 15.08 -4.17
C LYS A 65 18.41 14.84 -2.67
N LYS A 66 18.98 13.70 -2.26
CA LYS A 66 19.17 13.30 -0.84
C LYS A 66 17.88 13.31 -0.03
N LEU A 67 16.75 12.98 -0.66
CA LEU A 67 15.45 12.85 -0.01
C LEU A 67 15.21 11.40 0.39
N LYS A 68 14.49 11.20 1.49
CA LYS A 68 14.07 9.86 1.89
C LYS A 68 12.92 9.39 1.00
N PHE A 69 13.16 8.35 0.24
CA PHE A 69 12.19 7.77 -0.68
C PHE A 69 10.88 7.38 0.02
N ASP A 70 10.97 6.74 1.20
CA ASP A 70 9.82 6.26 1.95
C ASP A 70 8.89 7.41 2.37
N GLU A 71 9.46 8.53 2.85
CA GLU A 71 8.68 9.71 3.20
C GLU A 71 8.01 10.33 1.98
N PHE A 72 8.74 10.41 0.86
CA PHE A 72 8.24 11.02 -0.35
C PHE A 72 7.15 10.17 -1.02
N SER A 73 7.32 8.84 -1.03
CA SER A 73 6.33 7.92 -1.58
C SER A 73 4.98 8.03 -0.87
N ASP A 74 4.97 8.14 0.46
CA ASP A 74 3.74 8.29 1.23
C ASP A 74 2.95 9.57 0.89
N TYR A 75 3.63 10.66 0.48
CA TYR A 75 2.96 11.89 0.02
C TYR A 75 2.22 11.70 -1.31
N ILE A 76 2.75 10.85 -2.19
CA ILE A 76 2.20 10.67 -3.54
C ILE A 76 1.07 9.64 -3.56
N VAL A 77 1.07 8.65 -2.66
CA VAL A 77 0.13 7.53 -2.69
C VAL A 77 -1.34 7.94 -2.70
N PRO A 78 -1.83 8.90 -1.88
CA PRO A 78 -3.23 9.33 -1.98
C PRO A 78 -3.59 9.85 -3.37
N SER A 79 -2.67 10.59 -4.02
CA SER A 79 -2.85 11.09 -5.38
C SER A 79 -2.85 9.97 -6.41
N LEU A 80 -2.03 8.92 -6.23
CA LEU A 80 -2.02 7.74 -7.09
C LEU A 80 -3.37 7.00 -7.03
N PHE A 81 -3.98 6.86 -5.86
CA PHE A 81 -5.31 6.27 -5.74
C PHE A 81 -6.37 7.08 -6.48
N ILE A 82 -6.34 8.42 -6.37
CA ILE A 82 -7.28 9.31 -7.08
C ILE A 82 -7.06 9.20 -8.59
N PHE A 83 -5.80 9.16 -9.04
CA PHE A 83 -5.46 8.99 -10.45
C PHE A 83 -5.97 7.65 -11.00
N THR A 84 -5.67 6.54 -10.33
CA THR A 84 -6.13 5.20 -10.76
C THR A 84 -7.66 5.06 -10.69
N LEU A 85 -8.31 5.63 -9.68
CA LEU A 85 -9.78 5.73 -9.62
C LEU A 85 -10.33 6.47 -10.85
N SER A 86 -9.74 7.61 -11.21
CA SER A 86 -10.20 8.41 -12.36
C SER A 86 -10.00 7.65 -13.68
N THR A 87 -8.89 6.90 -13.83
CA THR A 87 -8.65 6.07 -15.03
C THR A 87 -9.67 4.94 -15.15
N GLU A 88 -10.03 4.26 -14.06
CA GLU A 88 -11.04 3.19 -14.08
C GLU A 88 -12.46 3.75 -14.34
N LEU A 89 -12.79 4.92 -13.81
CA LEU A 89 -14.06 5.61 -14.14
C LEU A 89 -14.09 6.00 -15.63
N GLY A 90 -12.98 6.49 -16.18
CA GLY A 90 -12.84 6.77 -17.62
C GLY A 90 -13.02 5.51 -18.45
N ALA A 91 -12.41 4.40 -18.06
CA ALA A 91 -12.57 3.10 -18.72
C ALA A 91 -14.01 2.59 -18.68
N PHE A 92 -14.72 2.80 -17.55
CA PHE A 92 -16.14 2.47 -17.43
C PHE A 92 -17.00 3.29 -18.38
N ILE A 93 -16.80 4.60 -18.45
CA ILE A 93 -17.56 5.50 -19.33
C ILE A 93 -17.28 5.17 -20.82
N ALA A 94 -16.04 4.84 -21.15
CA ALA A 94 -15.64 4.47 -22.50
C ALA A 94 -16.04 3.03 -22.90
N GLY A 95 -16.48 2.20 -21.94
CA GLY A 95 -16.87 0.81 -22.19
C GLY A 95 -15.71 -0.10 -22.62
N VAL A 96 -14.47 0.25 -22.23
CA VAL A 96 -13.24 -0.42 -22.71
C VAL A 96 -13.04 -1.80 -22.09
N GLU A 97 -13.51 -2.03 -20.85
CA GLU A 97 -13.35 -3.29 -20.14
C GLU A 97 -14.70 -4.01 -19.94
N PRO A 98 -15.24 -4.66 -20.97
CA PRO A 98 -16.47 -5.43 -20.83
C PRO A 98 -16.22 -6.66 -19.95
N GLY A 99 -17.07 -6.85 -18.93
CA GLY A 99 -17.05 -8.04 -18.10
C GLY A 99 -17.86 -9.18 -18.71
N ILE A 100 -17.82 -10.32 -18.04
CA ILE A 100 -18.57 -11.53 -18.42
C ILE A 100 -20.08 -11.21 -18.46
N LEU A 101 -20.77 -11.72 -19.47
CA LEU A 101 -22.22 -11.65 -19.57
C LEU A 101 -22.85 -12.73 -18.68
N TRP A 102 -23.61 -12.31 -17.67
CA TRP A 102 -24.39 -13.23 -16.84
C TRP A 102 -25.88 -13.04 -17.14
N LYS A 103 -26.47 -14.01 -17.82
CA LYS A 103 -27.84 -13.96 -18.30
C LYS A 103 -28.06 -12.75 -19.24
N TRP A 104 -28.66 -11.68 -18.75
CA TRP A 104 -28.96 -10.45 -19.48
C TRP A 104 -28.16 -9.24 -19.00
N PHE A 105 -27.32 -9.41 -17.98
CA PHE A 105 -26.51 -8.33 -17.38
C PHE A 105 -25.02 -8.57 -17.65
N ARG A 106 -24.33 -7.53 -18.12
CA ARG A 106 -22.88 -7.53 -18.27
C ARG A 106 -22.22 -6.83 -17.08
N HIS A 107 -21.26 -7.51 -16.46
CA HIS A 107 -20.57 -6.95 -15.28
C HIS A 107 -19.74 -5.72 -15.66
N PRO A 108 -19.93 -4.55 -14.98
CA PRO A 108 -19.12 -3.36 -15.20
C PRO A 108 -17.82 -3.47 -14.40
N VAL A 109 -16.84 -4.22 -14.92
CA VAL A 109 -15.58 -4.54 -14.22
C VAL A 109 -14.84 -3.27 -13.80
N ALA A 110 -14.70 -2.30 -14.72
CA ALA A 110 -14.03 -1.04 -14.43
C ALA A 110 -14.71 -0.25 -13.29
N LEU A 111 -16.06 -0.29 -13.19
CA LEU A 111 -16.77 0.34 -12.07
C LEU A 111 -16.45 -0.33 -10.73
N TYR A 112 -16.38 -1.67 -10.71
CA TYR A 112 -16.03 -2.40 -9.49
C TYR A 112 -14.61 -2.08 -9.03
N LYS A 113 -13.64 -2.02 -9.96
CA LYS A 113 -12.28 -1.57 -9.66
C LYS A 113 -12.28 -0.14 -9.11
N ALA A 114 -13.00 0.77 -9.77
CA ALA A 114 -13.12 2.16 -9.33
C ALA A 114 -13.67 2.26 -7.90
N LEU A 115 -14.70 1.48 -7.53
CA LEU A 115 -15.25 1.47 -6.18
C LEU A 115 -14.21 1.00 -5.15
N VAL A 116 -13.49 -0.08 -5.42
CA VAL A 116 -12.45 -0.59 -4.51
C VAL A 116 -11.32 0.42 -4.35
N LEU A 117 -10.85 1.02 -5.46
CA LEU A 117 -9.80 2.04 -5.43
C LEU A 117 -10.27 3.33 -4.74
N GLY A 118 -11.56 3.69 -4.88
CA GLY A 118 -12.16 4.81 -4.16
C GLY A 118 -12.15 4.61 -2.64
N VAL A 119 -12.52 3.42 -2.17
CA VAL A 119 -12.37 3.05 -0.76
C VAL A 119 -10.90 3.07 -0.34
N GLY A 120 -10.00 2.56 -1.19
CA GLY A 120 -8.54 2.63 -0.98
C GLY A 120 -8.03 4.06 -0.83
N ALA A 121 -8.55 5.00 -1.64
CA ALA A 121 -8.22 6.42 -1.54
C ALA A 121 -8.60 7.01 -0.18
N LEU A 122 -9.80 6.74 0.30
CA LEU A 122 -10.26 7.20 1.62
C LEU A 122 -9.43 6.63 2.77
N ILE A 123 -9.11 5.34 2.70
CA ILE A 123 -8.25 4.68 3.68
C ILE A 123 -6.84 5.26 3.63
N SER A 124 -6.29 5.50 2.43
CA SER A 124 -4.93 6.05 2.25
C SER A 124 -4.78 7.44 2.86
N ILE A 125 -5.79 8.31 2.73
CA ILE A 125 -5.81 9.64 3.35
C ILE A 125 -5.74 9.52 4.89
N ARG A 126 -6.51 8.59 5.46
CA ARG A 126 -6.50 8.34 6.91
C ARG A 126 -5.18 7.74 7.37
N MET A 127 -4.62 6.79 6.62
CA MET A 127 -3.30 6.21 6.89
C MET A 127 -2.20 7.26 6.80
N PHE A 128 -2.22 8.12 5.80
CA PHE A 128 -1.27 9.22 5.63
C PHE A 128 -1.21 10.13 6.87
N TYR A 129 -2.39 10.47 7.43
CA TYR A 129 -2.44 11.23 8.67
C TYR A 129 -1.80 10.48 9.86
N ASN A 130 -1.96 9.16 9.92
CA ASN A 130 -1.31 8.33 10.94
C ASN A 130 0.20 8.19 10.74
N VAL A 131 0.68 8.12 9.50
CA VAL A 131 2.12 8.15 9.18
C VAL A 131 2.74 9.48 9.62
N ARG A 132 2.06 10.61 9.35
CA ARG A 132 2.53 11.93 9.82
C ARG A 132 2.58 12.05 11.34
N LYS A 133 1.78 11.29 12.08
CA LYS A 133 1.81 11.18 13.55
C LYS A 133 2.77 10.10 14.06
N GLU A 134 3.59 9.53 13.20
CA GLU A 134 4.55 8.45 13.52
C GLU A 134 3.91 7.20 14.16
N LYS A 135 2.62 6.99 13.91
CA LYS A 135 1.89 5.79 14.36
C LYS A 135 2.04 4.60 13.42
N ILE A 136 2.38 4.87 12.16
CA ILE A 136 2.59 3.89 11.10
C ILE A 136 3.96 4.17 10.50
N GLU A 137 4.69 3.13 10.13
CA GLU A 137 6.01 3.25 9.50
C GLU A 137 5.92 3.95 8.14
N LYS A 138 6.97 4.72 7.82
CA LYS A 138 7.10 5.40 6.54
C LYS A 138 7.29 4.38 5.42
N GLY A 139 6.65 4.64 4.28
CA GLY A 139 6.62 3.69 3.15
C GLY A 139 5.48 2.67 3.18
N ALA A 140 4.77 2.51 4.31
CA ALA A 140 3.67 1.56 4.42
C ALA A 140 2.50 1.86 3.47
N LEU A 141 2.26 3.14 3.14
CA LEU A 141 1.22 3.52 2.18
C LEU A 141 1.52 3.00 0.78
N LEU A 142 2.79 3.00 0.37
CA LEU A 142 3.19 2.49 -0.93
C LEU A 142 2.87 1.00 -1.08
N PHE A 143 3.19 0.20 -0.06
CA PHE A 143 2.83 -1.23 -0.04
C PHE A 143 1.32 -1.43 0.01
N PHE A 144 0.58 -0.57 0.72
CA PHE A 144 -0.89 -0.59 0.71
C PHE A 144 -1.46 -0.33 -0.68
N PHE A 145 -0.93 0.67 -1.39
CA PHE A 145 -1.34 0.96 -2.77
C PHE A 145 -1.07 -0.24 -3.67
N PHE A 146 0.15 -0.79 -3.65
CA PHE A 146 0.49 -1.95 -4.48
C PHE A 146 -0.34 -3.17 -4.16
N GLY A 147 -0.55 -3.46 -2.88
CA GLY A 147 -1.38 -4.58 -2.47
C GLY A 147 -2.82 -4.45 -2.99
N LEU A 148 -3.45 -3.30 -2.78
CA LEU A 148 -4.83 -3.08 -3.20
C LEU A 148 -4.97 -3.01 -4.72
N TYR A 149 -4.07 -2.30 -5.41
CA TYR A 149 -4.08 -2.19 -6.87
C TYR A 149 -3.85 -3.56 -7.53
N SER A 150 -2.85 -4.32 -7.06
CA SER A 150 -2.58 -5.67 -7.57
C SER A 150 -3.73 -6.63 -7.25
N LEU A 151 -4.34 -6.53 -6.07
CA LEU A 151 -5.51 -7.32 -5.71
C LEU A 151 -6.68 -7.05 -6.68
N THR A 152 -6.96 -5.77 -6.96
CA THR A 152 -8.02 -5.42 -7.91
C THR A 152 -7.69 -5.95 -9.30
N TYR A 153 -6.44 -5.83 -9.76
CA TYR A 153 -6.03 -6.34 -11.07
C TYR A 153 -6.22 -7.85 -11.17
N VAL A 154 -5.72 -8.62 -10.20
CA VAL A 154 -5.79 -10.09 -10.20
C VAL A 154 -7.22 -10.60 -10.05
N VAL A 155 -7.99 -10.07 -9.09
CA VAL A 155 -9.37 -10.54 -8.83
C VAL A 155 -10.29 -10.23 -10.01
N PHE A 156 -10.23 -9.00 -10.51
CA PHE A 156 -11.12 -8.58 -11.59
C PHE A 156 -10.69 -9.09 -12.98
N HIS A 157 -9.45 -9.56 -13.13
CA HIS A 157 -9.03 -10.28 -14.35
C HIS A 157 -9.97 -11.43 -14.69
N TYR A 158 -10.39 -12.22 -13.70
CA TYR A 158 -11.29 -13.36 -13.90
C TYR A 158 -12.75 -12.97 -14.20
N LEU A 159 -13.13 -11.71 -14.02
CA LEU A 159 -14.45 -11.19 -14.35
C LEU A 159 -14.50 -10.52 -15.73
N LYS A 160 -13.37 -10.40 -16.43
CA LYS A 160 -13.31 -9.84 -17.79
C LYS A 160 -13.81 -10.82 -18.83
N ASP A 161 -14.41 -10.30 -19.88
CA ASP A 161 -14.78 -11.09 -21.05
C ASP A 161 -13.52 -11.57 -21.82
N LYS A 162 -13.62 -12.72 -22.49
CA LYS A 162 -12.52 -13.28 -23.28
C LYS A 162 -11.93 -12.28 -24.29
N ARG A 163 -12.76 -11.40 -24.86
CA ARG A 163 -12.30 -10.35 -25.78
C ARG A 163 -11.39 -9.33 -25.10
N ALA A 164 -11.70 -8.93 -23.86
CA ALA A 164 -10.87 -8.02 -23.09
C ALA A 164 -9.54 -8.68 -22.64
N LEU A 165 -9.56 -10.00 -22.42
CA LEU A 165 -8.36 -10.76 -22.06
C LEU A 165 -7.36 -10.91 -23.21
N LEU A 166 -7.79 -10.83 -24.46
CA LEU A 166 -6.90 -10.91 -25.63
C LEU A 166 -5.93 -9.72 -25.72
N THR A 167 -6.29 -8.60 -25.11
CA THR A 167 -5.45 -7.39 -25.07
C THR A 167 -4.52 -7.35 -23.85
N GLU A 168 -4.67 -8.25 -22.90
CA GLU A 168 -3.83 -8.34 -21.71
C GLU A 168 -2.70 -9.35 -21.90
N SER A 169 -1.50 -8.96 -21.47
CA SER A 169 -0.36 -9.88 -21.48
C SER A 169 -0.42 -10.80 -20.25
N PRO A 170 -0.29 -12.13 -20.42
CA PRO A 170 -0.17 -13.07 -19.29
C PRO A 170 1.00 -12.71 -18.35
N PHE A 171 2.02 -12.08 -18.90
CA PHE A 171 3.19 -11.61 -18.14
C PHE A 171 2.81 -10.53 -17.12
N GLU A 172 1.89 -9.62 -17.46
CA GLU A 172 1.41 -8.59 -16.52
C GLU A 172 0.66 -9.21 -15.34
N LEU A 173 -0.19 -10.20 -15.59
CA LEU A 173 -0.88 -10.91 -14.52
C LEU A 173 0.10 -11.57 -13.54
N TRP A 174 1.17 -12.20 -14.06
CA TRP A 174 2.23 -12.77 -13.25
C TRP A 174 2.92 -11.73 -12.38
N LEU A 175 3.30 -10.60 -12.96
CA LEU A 175 3.97 -9.51 -12.22
C LEU A 175 3.08 -8.89 -11.14
N PHE A 176 1.79 -8.68 -11.42
CA PHE A 176 0.84 -8.20 -10.41
C PHE A 176 0.61 -9.23 -9.31
N SER A 177 0.63 -10.53 -9.62
CA SER A 177 0.55 -11.58 -8.61
C SER A 177 1.76 -11.58 -7.68
N ILE A 178 2.97 -11.40 -8.22
CA ILE A 178 4.21 -11.26 -7.43
C ILE A 178 4.13 -10.00 -6.55
N LEU A 179 3.69 -8.88 -7.11
CA LEU A 179 3.55 -7.61 -6.39
C LEU A 179 2.53 -7.73 -5.24
N LEU A 180 1.43 -8.43 -5.47
CA LEU A 180 0.44 -8.75 -4.44
C LEU A 180 1.05 -9.59 -3.32
N LEU A 181 1.77 -10.66 -3.66
CA LEU A 181 2.45 -11.50 -2.67
C LEU A 181 3.46 -10.70 -1.85
N THR A 182 4.26 -9.88 -2.50
CA THR A 182 5.25 -9.01 -1.82
C THR A 182 4.58 -8.07 -0.83
N SER A 183 3.46 -7.45 -1.22
CA SER A 183 2.67 -6.58 -0.34
C SER A 183 2.06 -7.36 0.83
N CYS A 184 1.53 -8.56 0.59
CA CYS A 184 1.02 -9.44 1.64
C CYS A 184 2.11 -9.83 2.65
N PHE A 185 3.31 -10.21 2.18
CA PHE A 185 4.45 -10.53 3.05
C PHE A 185 4.88 -9.34 3.89
N TYR A 186 4.92 -8.12 3.29
CA TYR A 186 5.21 -6.90 4.04
C TYR A 186 4.20 -6.69 5.18
N PHE A 187 2.90 -6.79 4.90
CA PHE A 187 1.88 -6.60 5.92
C PHE A 187 1.90 -7.69 7.00
N VAL A 188 2.10 -8.96 6.65
CA VAL A 188 2.24 -10.04 7.62
C VAL A 188 3.43 -9.78 8.53
N TYR A 189 4.58 -9.37 7.97
CA TYR A 189 5.76 -9.01 8.76
C TYR A 189 5.48 -7.81 9.68
N TYR A 190 4.85 -6.75 9.15
CA TYR A 190 4.50 -5.54 9.89
C TYR A 190 3.53 -5.83 11.04
N PHE A 191 2.46 -6.58 10.79
CA PHE A 191 1.53 -6.97 11.84
C PHE A 191 2.15 -7.89 12.87
N ARG A 192 3.05 -8.80 12.47
CA ARG A 192 3.80 -9.63 13.42
C ARG A 192 4.62 -8.77 14.38
N VAL A 193 5.33 -7.77 13.88
CA VAL A 193 6.12 -6.85 14.71
C VAL A 193 5.22 -6.05 15.65
N LEU A 194 4.10 -5.52 15.17
CA LEU A 194 3.11 -4.81 15.99
C LEU A 194 2.49 -5.73 17.05
N MET A 195 2.11 -6.95 16.71
CA MET A 195 1.57 -7.91 17.67
C MET A 195 2.57 -8.24 18.76
N ILE A 196 3.83 -8.52 18.41
CA ILE A 196 4.90 -8.83 19.38
C ILE A 196 5.13 -7.63 20.30
N SER A 197 5.19 -6.41 19.77
CA SER A 197 5.37 -5.20 20.56
C SER A 197 4.20 -4.96 21.51
N SER A 198 2.97 -5.15 21.06
CA SER A 198 1.76 -5.02 21.87
C SER A 198 1.70 -6.05 22.98
N ILE A 199 2.03 -7.31 22.69
CA ILE A 199 2.12 -8.38 23.71
C ILE A 199 3.21 -8.06 24.74
N ARG A 200 4.39 -7.61 24.30
CA ARG A 200 5.49 -7.22 25.20
C ARG A 200 5.08 -6.06 26.11
N ASN A 201 4.41 -5.04 25.56
CA ASN A 201 3.91 -3.92 26.34
C ASN A 201 2.86 -4.35 27.35
N PHE A 202 1.95 -5.25 26.98
CA PHE A 202 0.94 -5.81 27.88
C PHE A 202 1.57 -6.60 29.03
N ILE A 203 2.57 -7.44 28.73
CA ILE A 203 3.33 -8.21 29.73
C ILE A 203 4.06 -7.25 30.69
N ASN A 204 4.73 -6.21 30.16
CA ASN A 204 5.45 -5.22 30.98
C ASN A 204 4.51 -4.45 31.89
N LEU A 205 3.34 -4.04 31.40
CA LEU A 205 2.31 -3.39 32.24
C LEU A 205 1.86 -4.30 33.38
N LYS A 206 1.58 -5.57 33.08
CA LYS A 206 1.16 -6.56 34.07
C LYS A 206 2.25 -6.81 35.13
N THR A 207 3.50 -6.91 34.68
CA THR A 207 4.67 -7.11 35.57
C THR A 207 4.88 -5.89 36.49
N ASN A 208 4.73 -4.67 35.95
CA ASN A 208 4.86 -3.46 36.76
C ASN A 208 3.71 -3.31 37.78
N TYR A 209 2.50 -3.71 37.40
CA TYR A 209 1.35 -3.74 38.30
C TYR A 209 1.57 -4.72 39.46
N VAL A 210 2.05 -5.93 39.17
CA VAL A 210 2.39 -6.94 40.21
C VAL A 210 3.50 -6.41 41.13
N LYS A 211 4.57 -5.81 40.58
CA LYS A 211 5.64 -5.21 41.40
C LYS A 211 5.13 -4.10 42.32
N GLN A 212 4.18 -3.27 41.87
CA GLN A 212 3.55 -2.25 42.72
C GLN A 212 2.73 -2.86 43.86
N ILE A 213 1.95 -3.91 43.58
CA ILE A 213 1.17 -4.62 44.62
C ILE A 213 2.10 -5.21 45.66
N VAL A 214 3.16 -5.95 45.25
CA VAL A 214 4.14 -6.55 46.15
C VAL A 214 4.82 -5.48 47.01
N LYS A 215 5.20 -4.33 46.40
CA LYS A 215 5.80 -3.22 47.11
C LYS A 215 4.85 -2.60 48.18
N ASN A 216 3.56 -2.49 47.83
CA ASN A 216 2.55 -1.98 48.75
C ASN A 216 2.25 -2.95 49.90
N ILE A 217 2.22 -4.26 49.63
CA ILE A 217 2.07 -5.29 50.67
C ILE A 217 3.27 -5.28 51.59
N SER A 218 4.51 -5.24 51.07
CA SER A 218 5.73 -5.18 51.85
C SER A 218 5.80 -3.93 52.73
N ARG A 219 5.28 -2.80 52.25
CA ARG A 219 5.20 -1.55 53.05
C ARG A 219 4.17 -1.67 54.19
N LYS A 220 3.03 -2.35 53.95
CA LYS A 220 2.01 -2.58 55.01
C LYS A 220 2.50 -3.54 56.07
N THR A 221 3.22 -4.59 55.71
CA THR A 221 3.79 -5.56 56.64
C THR A 221 4.86 -4.92 57.53
N LYS A 222 5.73 -4.05 56.94
CA LYS A 222 6.72 -3.32 57.75
C LYS A 222 6.08 -2.32 58.73
N LYS A 223 4.94 -1.73 58.39
CA LYS A 223 4.21 -0.82 59.30
C LYS A 223 3.56 -1.59 60.50
N HIS A 224 3.14 -2.81 60.28
CA HIS A 224 2.55 -3.64 61.34
C HIS A 224 3.61 -4.30 62.27
N SER A 225 4.81 -4.58 61.76
CA SER A 225 5.88 -5.17 62.57
C SER A 225 6.70 -4.12 63.37
N GLY A 226 6.56 -2.81 63.05
CA GLY A 226 7.23 -1.73 63.77
C GLY A 226 6.40 -1.06 64.86
N GLY A 227 5.16 -1.52 65.08
CA GLY A 227 4.25 -0.93 66.11
C GLY A 227 4.08 -1.76 67.36
N GLY A 228 4.98 -2.70 67.65
CA GLY A 228 4.93 -3.55 68.84
C GLY A 228 6.05 -3.21 69.79
N THR A 229 5.64 -2.69 70.92
CA THR A 229 6.33 -2.68 72.23
C THR A 229 7.49 -1.72 72.46
N GLU A 230 7.19 -0.71 73.27
CA GLU A 230 7.85 -0.54 74.56
C GLU A 230 6.93 0.28 75.49
N LYS A 231 6.01 -0.40 76.14
CA LYS A 231 5.52 0.09 77.44
C LYS A 231 6.47 -0.44 78.46
N SER A 232 7.54 0.33 78.77
CA SER A 232 8.33 0.10 79.96
C SER A 232 7.45 0.43 81.16
N TYR A 233 7.00 -0.63 81.85
CA TYR A 233 6.63 -0.57 83.26
C TYR A 233 7.90 -0.52 84.07
N TYR A 234 8.22 0.60 84.70
CA TYR A 234 8.87 0.61 85.99
C TYR A 234 8.35 1.75 86.82
N SER A 235 7.68 1.37 87.88
CA SER A 235 7.28 2.11 89.09
C SER A 235 8.49 2.41 90.01
N ARG A 236 8.49 3.53 90.60
CA ARG A 236 8.75 3.97 91.94
C ARG A 236 9.53 5.25 91.96
#